data_6e3f3bd086057f6eb16b7799725f2b75
#
_entry.id   6e3f3bd086057f6eb16b7799725f2b75
#
_cell.length_a   1.000
_cell.length_b   1.000
_cell.length_c   1.000
_cell.angle_alpha   90.00
_cell.angle_beta   90.00
_cell.angle_gamma   90.00
#
_symmetry.space_group_name_H-M   'P 1'
#
loop_
_entity.id
_entity.type
_entity.pdbx_description
1 polymer ?
#
loop_
_entity_poly.entity_id
_entity_poly.type
_entity_poly.pdbx_seq_one_letter_code
_entity_poly.pdbx_strand_id
1 'polypeptide(L)'
;MLYLKQSLTIFLLFQEAENWKFNPFDLTKVWPHSEFPLIQAGKLTFNRNPRNYFAEVEQLAFSPAHLVPGIEPSPDKMLQGRLFSYSDTHRHRLGANYLQIPVNCPYRTQVRILFYIHSDLPHWLRLK
;
A
#
# COMPACT_ATOMS: atom_id res chain seq x y z
N MET A 1 -23.60 -2.69 -5.54
CA MET A 1 -23.03 -3.71 -4.66
C MET A 1 -21.99 -3.04 -3.78
N LEU A 2 -22.21 -3.03 -2.47
CA LEU A 2 -21.31 -2.36 -1.52
C LEU A 2 -20.24 -3.38 -1.10
N TYR A 3 -18.99 -3.14 -1.47
CA TYR A 3 -17.88 -3.97 -1.01
C TYR A 3 -17.17 -3.26 0.15
N LEU A 4 -17.17 -3.90 1.30
CA LEU A 4 -16.57 -3.39 2.52
C LEU A 4 -15.33 -4.21 2.84
N LYS A 5 -14.15 -3.59 2.82
CA LYS A 5 -12.90 -4.26 3.18
C LYS A 5 -12.26 -3.52 4.36
N GLN A 6 -11.97 -4.25 5.43
CA GLN A 6 -11.19 -3.73 6.55
C GLN A 6 -9.71 -3.86 6.24
N SER A 7 -8.95 -2.83 6.51
CA SER A 7 -7.49 -2.86 6.48
C SER A 7 -6.99 -3.15 7.89
N LEU A 8 -6.18 -4.21 8.02
CA LEU A 8 -5.57 -4.64 9.26
C LEU A 8 -4.06 -4.49 9.15
N THR A 9 -3.42 -4.07 10.22
CA THR A 9 -1.98 -3.85 10.29
C THR A 9 -1.38 -4.66 11.41
N ILE A 10 -0.17 -5.15 11.22
CA ILE A 10 0.63 -5.86 12.21
C ILE A 10 1.88 -5.03 12.46
N PHE A 11 2.26 -4.89 13.72
CA PHE A 11 3.49 -4.23 14.12
C PHE A 11 4.46 -5.22 14.73
N LEU A 12 5.73 -5.09 14.37
CA LEU A 12 6.85 -5.82 14.94
C LEU A 12 7.94 -4.80 15.29
N LEU A 13 8.40 -4.82 16.52
CA LEU A 13 9.50 -3.96 16.97
C LEU A 13 10.83 -4.48 16.42
N PHE A 14 11.77 -3.58 16.07
CA PHE A 14 13.08 -3.96 15.54
C PHE A 14 13.85 -4.95 16.43
N GLN A 15 13.82 -4.74 17.75
CA GLN A 15 14.47 -5.62 18.71
C GLN A 15 13.92 -7.05 18.70
N GLU A 16 12.63 -7.20 18.47
CA GLU A 16 11.97 -8.50 18.36
C GLU A 16 12.24 -9.14 17.00
N ALA A 17 12.36 -8.33 15.94
CA ALA A 17 12.63 -8.80 14.59
C ALA A 17 13.99 -9.48 14.45
N GLU A 18 15.02 -8.98 15.14
CA GLU A 18 16.37 -9.53 15.10
C GLU A 18 16.45 -10.94 15.72
N ASN A 19 15.62 -11.21 16.72
CA ASN A 19 15.61 -12.48 17.45
C ASN A 19 14.49 -13.43 17.01
N TRP A 20 13.78 -13.10 15.94
CA TRP A 20 12.64 -13.88 15.49
C TRP A 20 13.06 -15.20 14.83
N LYS A 21 12.19 -16.21 14.91
CA LYS A 21 12.44 -17.59 14.41
C LYS A 21 12.75 -17.68 12.91
N PHE A 22 12.32 -16.70 12.14
CA PHE A 22 12.57 -16.60 10.70
C PHE A 22 12.69 -15.13 10.30
N ASN A 23 13.24 -14.89 9.11
CA ASN A 23 13.36 -13.52 8.58
C ASN A 23 11.97 -12.88 8.45
N PRO A 24 11.63 -11.82 9.21
CA PRO A 24 10.31 -11.18 9.16
C PRO A 24 10.01 -10.52 7.81
N PHE A 25 11.03 -10.26 6.99
CA PHE A 25 10.88 -9.68 5.66
C PHE A 25 10.70 -10.73 4.55
N ASP A 26 10.69 -12.02 4.88
CA ASP A 26 10.49 -13.10 3.91
C ASP A 26 9.01 -13.17 3.50
N LEU A 27 8.71 -12.85 2.25
CA LEU A 27 7.35 -12.88 1.68
C LEU A 27 6.71 -14.27 1.68
N THR A 28 7.51 -15.34 1.80
CA THR A 28 7.00 -16.71 1.82
C THR A 28 6.50 -17.14 3.18
N LYS A 29 6.75 -16.36 4.22
CA LYS A 29 6.37 -16.66 5.61
C LYS A 29 5.12 -15.89 6.00
N VAL A 30 4.33 -16.51 6.87
CA VAL A 30 3.13 -15.91 7.45
C VAL A 30 3.39 -15.61 8.92
N TRP A 31 3.04 -14.41 9.35
CA TRP A 31 3.12 -14.03 10.75
C TRP A 31 1.91 -14.60 11.51
N PRO A 32 2.11 -15.41 12.55
CA PRO A 32 1.00 -16.00 13.30
C PRO A 32 0.25 -14.93 14.09
N HIS A 33 -1.07 -14.86 13.92
CA HIS A 33 -1.92 -13.87 14.59
C HIS A 33 -2.01 -14.09 16.10
N SER A 34 -1.64 -15.27 16.60
CA SER A 34 -1.55 -15.55 18.04
C SER A 34 -0.42 -14.79 18.73
N GLU A 35 0.68 -14.53 17.99
CA GLU A 35 1.84 -13.80 18.48
C GLU A 35 1.79 -12.32 18.04
N PHE A 36 1.22 -12.06 16.87
CA PHE A 36 1.04 -10.72 16.31
C PHE A 36 -0.44 -10.40 16.08
N PRO A 37 -1.10 -9.80 17.05
CA PRO A 37 -2.52 -9.45 16.89
C PRO A 37 -2.72 -8.42 15.80
N LEU A 38 -3.78 -8.61 15.02
CA LEU A 38 -4.18 -7.67 13.96
C LEU A 38 -4.75 -6.39 14.59
N ILE A 39 -4.19 -5.26 14.21
CA ILE A 39 -4.66 -3.94 14.61
C ILE A 39 -5.51 -3.35 13.49
N GLN A 40 -6.70 -2.90 13.81
CA GLN A 40 -7.59 -2.29 12.84
C GLN A 40 -7.07 -0.91 12.43
N ALA A 41 -6.60 -0.78 11.19
CA ALA A 41 -6.02 0.46 10.66
C ALA A 41 -7.04 1.33 9.94
N GLY A 42 -8.06 0.74 9.30
CA GLY A 42 -9.04 1.52 8.56
C GLY A 42 -10.09 0.67 7.85
N LYS A 43 -10.99 1.36 7.18
CA LYS A 43 -12.11 0.77 6.43
C LYS A 43 -12.13 1.33 5.02
N LEU A 44 -12.07 0.46 4.03
CA LEU A 44 -12.16 0.82 2.62
C LEU A 44 -13.54 0.44 2.09
N THR A 45 -14.27 1.41 1.55
CA THR A 45 -15.63 1.21 1.04
C THR A 45 -15.67 1.47 -0.47
N PHE A 46 -15.99 0.44 -1.25
CA PHE A 46 -16.21 0.54 -2.69
C PHE A 46 -17.72 0.70 -2.95
N ASN A 47 -18.15 1.92 -3.17
CA ASN A 47 -19.56 2.28 -3.31
C ASN A 47 -19.90 3.01 -4.62
N ARG A 48 -18.93 3.19 -5.50
CA ARG A 48 -19.09 3.87 -6.78
C ARG A 48 -18.29 3.20 -7.88
N ASN A 49 -18.89 3.02 -9.04
CA ASN A 49 -18.21 2.56 -10.24
C ASN A 49 -17.50 3.73 -10.94
N PRO A 50 -16.41 3.45 -11.68
CA PRO A 50 -15.77 4.47 -12.51
C PRO A 50 -16.74 4.94 -13.60
N ARG A 51 -16.64 6.22 -13.99
CA ARG A 51 -17.42 6.78 -15.10
C ARG A 51 -16.85 6.41 -16.46
N ASN A 52 -15.54 6.41 -16.55
CA ASN A 52 -14.80 6.01 -17.74
C ASN A 52 -13.77 4.95 -17.34
N TYR A 53 -14.06 3.70 -17.67
CA TYR A 53 -13.21 2.57 -17.32
C TYR A 53 -11.80 2.70 -17.89
N PHE A 54 -11.65 3.13 -19.15
CA PHE A 54 -10.34 3.28 -19.78
C PHE A 54 -9.47 4.32 -19.07
N ALA A 55 -10.02 5.51 -18.85
CA ALA A 55 -9.26 6.60 -18.25
C ALA A 55 -8.99 6.40 -16.74
N GLU A 56 -9.95 5.82 -16.01
CA GLU A 56 -9.91 5.76 -14.54
C GLU A 56 -9.36 4.43 -14.01
N VAL A 57 -9.38 3.36 -14.80
CA VAL A 57 -8.98 2.02 -14.35
C VAL A 57 -7.89 1.40 -15.22
N GLU A 58 -8.07 1.34 -16.53
CA GLU A 58 -7.13 0.63 -17.41
C GLU A 58 -5.77 1.31 -17.50
N GLN A 59 -5.74 2.64 -17.41
CA GLN A 59 -4.50 3.41 -17.41
C GLN A 59 -3.82 3.54 -16.04
N LEU A 60 -4.34 2.89 -15.00
CA LEU A 60 -3.72 2.87 -13.68
C LEU A 60 -2.33 2.21 -13.72
N ALA A 61 -1.38 2.82 -13.01
CA ALA A 61 -0.01 2.37 -12.92
C ALA A 61 0.44 2.22 -11.46
N PHE A 62 -0.14 1.25 -10.75
CA PHE A 62 0.28 0.93 -9.39
C PHE A 62 1.69 0.36 -9.39
N SER A 63 2.53 0.85 -8.48
CA SER A 63 3.88 0.36 -8.29
C SER A 63 4.24 0.28 -6.81
N PRO A 64 4.94 -0.77 -6.36
CA PRO A 64 5.46 -0.83 -4.99
C PRO A 64 6.52 0.24 -4.70
N ALA A 65 7.05 0.91 -5.72
CA ALA A 65 7.96 2.04 -5.56
C ALA A 65 7.25 3.37 -5.22
N HIS A 66 5.93 3.44 -5.38
CA HIS A 66 5.15 4.64 -5.07
C HIS A 66 4.78 4.66 -3.58
N LEU A 67 5.78 4.82 -2.74
CA LEU A 67 5.63 4.89 -1.30
C LEU A 67 5.38 6.33 -0.84
N VAL A 68 4.66 6.47 0.26
CA VAL A 68 4.46 7.77 0.92
C VAL A 68 5.63 8.07 1.87
N PRO A 69 5.93 9.35 2.16
CA PRO A 69 6.96 9.70 3.13
C PRO A 69 6.75 8.99 4.48
N GLY A 70 7.82 8.42 5.03
CA GLY A 70 7.79 7.67 6.28
C GLY A 70 7.56 6.16 6.14
N ILE A 71 7.31 5.67 4.92
CA ILE A 71 7.24 4.24 4.62
C ILE A 71 8.36 3.90 3.64
N GLU A 72 9.21 2.93 4.00
CA GLU A 72 10.32 2.45 3.19
C GLU A 72 10.11 1.00 2.73
N PRO A 73 10.68 0.60 1.60
CA PRO A 73 10.62 -0.78 1.16
C PRO A 73 11.48 -1.67 2.06
N SER A 74 11.00 -2.86 2.36
CA SER A 74 11.77 -3.86 3.10
C SER A 74 12.97 -4.38 2.27
N PRO A 75 14.01 -4.96 2.92
CA PRO A 75 15.17 -5.51 2.23
C PRO A 75 14.90 -6.86 1.54
N ASP A 76 13.65 -7.30 1.49
CA ASP A 76 13.28 -8.54 0.80
C ASP A 76 13.68 -8.50 -0.68
N LYS A 77 14.37 -9.54 -1.14
CA LYS A 77 14.94 -9.59 -2.50
C LYS A 77 13.88 -9.55 -3.58
N MET A 78 12.74 -10.20 -3.35
CA MET A 78 11.65 -10.18 -4.32
C MET A 78 11.03 -8.79 -4.42
N LEU A 79 10.82 -8.09 -3.30
CA LEU A 79 10.34 -6.71 -3.30
C LEU A 79 11.32 -5.79 -4.02
N GLN A 80 12.62 -5.91 -3.78
CA GLN A 80 13.64 -5.11 -4.46
C GLN A 80 13.58 -5.31 -5.99
N GLY A 81 13.41 -6.52 -6.47
CA GLY A 81 13.18 -6.79 -7.90
C GLY A 81 11.89 -6.16 -8.43
N ARG A 82 10.83 -6.19 -7.65
CA ARG A 82 9.53 -5.58 -8.01
C ARG A 82 9.58 -4.06 -8.11
N LEU A 83 10.39 -3.38 -7.31
CA LEU A 83 10.59 -1.92 -7.41
C LEU A 83 11.07 -1.50 -8.81
N PHE A 84 11.86 -2.34 -9.45
CA PHE A 84 12.35 -2.14 -10.81
C PHE A 84 11.32 -2.50 -11.88
N SER A 85 10.78 -3.72 -11.80
CA SER A 85 9.98 -4.32 -12.87
C SER A 85 8.69 -3.55 -13.16
N TYR A 86 8.03 -3.00 -12.15
CA TYR A 86 6.77 -2.27 -12.37
C TYR A 86 6.97 -0.98 -13.18
N SER A 87 8.03 -0.25 -12.93
CA SER A 87 8.33 0.97 -13.69
C SER A 87 8.59 0.67 -15.17
N ASP A 88 9.33 -0.39 -15.46
CA ASP A 88 9.62 -0.83 -16.81
C ASP A 88 8.35 -1.29 -17.53
N THR A 89 7.57 -2.14 -16.89
CA THR A 89 6.30 -2.65 -17.42
C THR A 89 5.32 -1.53 -17.73
N HIS A 90 5.23 -0.50 -16.90
CA HIS A 90 4.32 0.62 -17.13
C HIS A 90 4.77 1.51 -18.29
N ARG A 91 6.07 1.68 -18.48
CA ARG A 91 6.60 2.36 -19.69
C ARG A 91 6.23 1.62 -20.97
N HIS A 92 6.29 0.31 -20.94
CA HIS A 92 5.89 -0.52 -22.07
C HIS A 92 4.37 -0.49 -22.29
N ARG A 93 3.58 -0.66 -21.23
CA ARG A 93 2.10 -0.76 -21.32
C ARG A 93 1.42 0.58 -21.63
N LEU A 94 1.87 1.67 -21.00
CA LEU A 94 1.21 2.98 -21.04
C LEU A 94 2.01 4.06 -21.75
N GLY A 95 3.32 3.88 -21.92
CA GLY A 95 4.22 4.86 -22.49
C GLY A 95 5.14 5.53 -21.48
N ALA A 96 6.16 6.21 -21.98
CA ALA A 96 7.17 6.87 -21.14
C ALA A 96 6.59 7.95 -20.21
N ASN A 97 5.47 8.55 -20.61
CA ASN A 97 4.78 9.61 -19.87
C ASN A 97 3.69 9.11 -18.92
N TYR A 98 3.67 7.83 -18.56
CA TYR A 98 2.58 7.23 -17.75
C TYR A 98 2.34 7.95 -16.40
N LEU A 99 3.37 8.57 -15.81
CA LEU A 99 3.25 9.36 -14.59
C LEU A 99 2.53 10.71 -14.79
N GLN A 100 2.44 11.19 -16.04
CA GLN A 100 1.74 12.42 -16.38
C GLN A 100 0.26 12.18 -16.68
N ILE A 101 -0.16 10.92 -16.81
CA ILE A 101 -1.57 10.56 -16.99
C ILE A 101 -2.33 10.96 -15.71
N PRO A 102 -3.47 11.68 -15.82
CA PRO A 102 -4.15 12.25 -14.65
C PRO A 102 -4.48 11.25 -13.54
N VAL A 103 -4.88 10.03 -13.88
CA VAL A 103 -5.23 8.99 -12.90
C VAL A 103 -4.02 8.51 -12.07
N ASN A 104 -2.81 8.65 -12.60
CA ASN A 104 -1.57 8.25 -11.93
C ASN A 104 -0.90 9.40 -11.16
N CYS A 105 -1.43 10.61 -11.28
CA CYS A 105 -0.88 11.77 -10.60
C CYS A 105 -1.49 11.93 -9.21
N PRO A 106 -0.72 11.83 -8.12
CA PRO A 106 -1.26 11.90 -6.75
C PRO A 106 -1.92 13.24 -6.43
N TYR A 107 -1.54 14.30 -7.13
CA TYR A 107 -2.09 15.64 -6.93
C TYR A 107 -3.37 15.92 -7.73
N ARG A 108 -3.64 15.17 -8.79
CA ARG A 108 -4.80 15.35 -9.67
C ARG A 108 -5.90 14.34 -9.42
N THR A 109 -5.56 13.22 -8.80
CA THR A 109 -6.53 12.19 -8.45
C THR A 109 -7.37 12.67 -7.28
N GLN A 110 -8.67 12.81 -7.48
CA GLN A 110 -9.62 13.12 -6.39
C GLN A 110 -9.82 11.87 -5.52
N VAL A 111 -8.80 11.50 -4.76
CA VAL A 111 -8.91 10.46 -3.76
C VAL A 111 -9.44 11.10 -2.47
N ARG A 112 -10.74 11.02 -2.24
CA ARG A 112 -11.31 11.26 -0.91
C ARG A 112 -11.14 9.98 -0.09
N ILE A 113 -9.95 9.77 0.45
CA ILE A 113 -9.73 8.75 1.47
C ILE A 113 -10.14 9.38 2.79
N LEU A 114 -11.32 9.06 3.26
CA LEU A 114 -11.71 9.32 4.65
C LEU A 114 -10.99 8.27 5.52
N PHE A 115 -9.81 8.59 5.99
CA PHE A 115 -9.19 7.87 7.09
C PHE A 115 -9.95 8.25 8.37
N TYR A 116 -10.81 7.39 8.82
CA TYR A 116 -11.25 7.41 10.21
C TYR A 116 -10.08 6.87 11.04
N ILE A 117 -9.22 7.77 11.49
CA ILE A 117 -8.22 7.43 12.49
C ILE A 117 -9.00 7.32 13.79
N HIS A 118 -9.13 6.10 14.29
CA HIS A 118 -9.69 5.88 15.62
C HIS A 118 -8.80 6.61 16.63
N SER A 119 -9.43 7.29 17.61
CA SER A 119 -8.78 8.17 18.60
C SER A 119 -7.73 7.49 19.50
N ASP A 120 -7.56 6.20 19.38
CA ASP A 120 -6.71 5.36 20.22
C ASP A 120 -5.30 5.09 19.65
N LEU A 121 -4.94 5.71 18.50
CA LEU A 121 -3.58 5.64 18.01
C LEU A 121 -2.62 6.47 18.87
N PRO A 122 -1.46 5.90 19.23
CA PRO A 122 -0.46 6.62 20.00
C PRO A 122 -0.08 7.95 19.34
N HIS A 123 0.17 8.96 20.14
CA HIS A 123 0.40 10.36 19.74
C HIS A 123 1.45 10.57 18.62
N TRP A 124 2.42 9.66 18.51
CA TRP A 124 3.47 9.69 17.49
C TRP A 124 3.05 9.20 16.09
N LEU A 125 1.89 8.56 15.97
CA LEU A 125 1.30 8.13 14.68
C LEU A 125 0.33 9.15 14.07
N ARG A 126 0.09 10.28 14.72
CA ARG A 126 -0.73 11.36 14.14
C ARG A 126 0.12 12.10 13.11
N LEU A 127 -0.13 11.81 11.85
CA LEU A 127 0.42 12.58 10.74
C LEU A 127 -0.07 14.04 10.86
N LYS A 128 0.89 14.97 10.85
CA LYS A 128 0.60 16.40 10.70
C LYS A 128 0.18 16.69 9.27
#